data_9b19b917a615eee66d3b3c7c72664926
#
_entry.id   9b19b917a615eee66d3b3c7c72664926
#
_cell.length_a   1.000
_cell.length_b   1.000
_cell.length_c   1.000
_cell.angle_alpha   90.00
_cell.angle_beta   90.00
_cell.angle_gamma   90.00
#
_symmetry.space_group_name_H-M   'P 1'
#
loop_
_entity.id
_entity.type
_entity.pdbx_description
1 polymer ?
#
loop_
_entity_poly.entity_id
_entity_poly.type
_entity_poly.pdbx_seq_one_letter_code
_entity_poly.pdbx_strand_id
1 'polypeptide(L)'
;MNRRMLLSLVAGTFLFGVAAYAHHSLGATYEADKEVTLDGKIFQLLLRNPHSFLQIDAKDKNGEMQRWSLEWRGSGQLGQAGIKRDTLKSGDEVVITMNPSRTKDDHRGALKTLHRKSDGFGWGTRPGEVIE
;
A
#
# COMPACT_ATOMS: atom_id res chain seq x y z
N MET A 1 25.31 16.26 -34.30
CA MET A 1 25.08 15.32 -33.16
C MET A 1 25.09 13.89 -33.68
N ASN A 2 25.92 13.04 -33.13
CA ASN A 2 26.06 11.66 -33.62
C ASN A 2 24.79 10.84 -33.33
N ARG A 3 24.38 9.99 -34.28
CA ARG A 3 23.19 9.11 -34.18
C ARG A 3 23.16 8.30 -32.87
N ARG A 4 24.31 7.90 -32.32
CA ARG A 4 24.47 7.19 -31.04
C ARG A 4 24.13 8.09 -29.84
N MET A 5 24.48 9.39 -29.89
CA MET A 5 24.14 10.36 -28.84
C MET A 5 22.65 10.67 -28.82
N LEU A 6 21.97 10.72 -29.98
CA LEU A 6 20.53 10.90 -30.05
C LEU A 6 19.77 9.73 -29.43
N LEU A 7 20.19 8.50 -29.70
CA LEU A 7 19.59 7.29 -29.11
C LEU A 7 19.77 7.23 -27.60
N SER A 8 20.92 7.65 -27.07
CA SER A 8 21.16 7.70 -25.63
C SER A 8 20.33 8.77 -24.94
N LEU A 9 20.11 9.92 -25.59
CA LEU A 9 19.27 11.00 -25.04
C LEU A 9 17.78 10.58 -24.99
N VAL A 10 17.29 9.91 -26.03
CA VAL A 10 15.91 9.41 -26.11
C VAL A 10 15.67 8.30 -25.09
N ALA A 11 16.63 7.38 -24.89
CA ALA A 11 16.50 6.32 -23.88
C ALA A 11 16.53 6.89 -22.45
N GLY A 12 17.34 7.91 -22.18
CA GLY A 12 17.42 8.57 -20.87
C GLY A 12 16.13 9.31 -20.51
N THR A 13 15.51 10.00 -21.45
CA THR A 13 14.22 10.72 -21.22
C THR A 13 13.05 9.76 -20.98
N PHE A 14 13.07 8.58 -21.62
CA PHE A 14 12.01 7.56 -21.41
C PHE A 14 12.05 6.96 -20.00
N LEU A 15 13.24 6.70 -19.46
CA LEU A 15 13.41 6.13 -18.11
C LEU A 15 12.98 7.12 -17.01
N PHE A 16 13.25 8.41 -17.17
CA PHE A 16 12.80 9.44 -16.22
C PHE A 16 11.28 9.67 -16.27
N GLY A 17 10.66 9.56 -17.44
CA GLY A 17 9.21 9.74 -17.62
C GLY A 17 8.38 8.67 -16.91
N VAL A 18 8.82 7.41 -16.90
CA VAL A 18 8.09 6.30 -16.26
C VAL A 18 8.12 6.40 -14.73
N ALA A 19 9.25 6.82 -14.15
CA ALA A 19 9.36 7.00 -12.71
C ALA A 19 8.48 8.17 -12.19
N ALA A 20 8.41 9.28 -12.96
CA ALA A 20 7.55 10.41 -12.62
C ALA A 20 6.07 10.07 -12.72
N TYR A 21 5.66 9.25 -13.66
CA TYR A 21 4.26 8.83 -13.83
C TYR A 21 3.78 7.93 -12.70
N ALA A 22 4.64 7.02 -12.19
CA ALA A 22 4.31 6.16 -11.07
C ALA A 22 4.13 6.93 -9.75
N HIS A 23 4.91 7.99 -9.53
CA HIS A 23 4.79 8.83 -8.32
C HIS A 23 3.51 9.69 -8.32
N HIS A 24 3.04 10.11 -9.48
CA HIS A 24 1.81 10.90 -9.61
C HIS A 24 0.54 10.05 -9.44
N SER A 25 0.58 8.73 -9.63
CA SER A 25 -0.60 7.87 -9.61
C SER A 25 -1.20 7.69 -8.21
N LEU A 26 -0.38 7.56 -7.16
CA LEU A 26 -0.87 7.41 -5.77
C LEU A 26 -1.53 8.69 -5.25
N GLY A 27 -0.92 9.86 -5.48
CA GLY A 27 -1.51 11.14 -5.09
C GLY A 27 -2.77 11.51 -5.89
N ALA A 28 -2.93 10.98 -7.12
CA ALA A 28 -4.16 11.12 -7.88
C ALA A 28 -5.30 10.21 -7.37
N THR A 29 -4.95 9.06 -6.76
CA THR A 29 -5.93 8.07 -6.30
C THR A 29 -6.34 8.27 -4.84
N TYR A 30 -5.38 8.63 -3.98
CA TYR A 30 -5.57 8.72 -2.53
C TYR A 30 -5.38 10.13 -1.99
N GLU A 31 -6.09 10.45 -0.91
CA GLU A 31 -6.01 11.73 -0.20
C GLU A 31 -4.84 11.70 0.81
N ALA A 32 -3.64 12.12 0.37
CA ALA A 32 -2.42 12.04 1.17
C ALA A 32 -2.45 12.90 2.46
N ASP A 33 -3.31 13.90 2.52
CA ASP A 33 -3.53 14.80 3.65
C ASP A 33 -4.58 14.28 4.66
N LYS A 34 -5.26 13.18 4.32
CA LYS A 34 -6.25 12.53 5.19
C LYS A 34 -5.76 11.18 5.68
N GLU A 35 -6.17 10.85 6.88
CA GLU A 35 -5.88 9.57 7.50
C GLU A 35 -7.15 8.99 8.12
N VAL A 36 -7.39 7.71 7.86
CA VAL A 36 -8.49 6.94 8.43
C VAL A 36 -7.93 5.73 9.16
N THR A 37 -8.45 5.47 10.35
CA THR A 37 -8.12 4.28 11.14
C THR A 37 -9.22 3.24 10.99
N LEU A 38 -8.84 2.01 10.69
CA LEU A 38 -9.73 0.85 10.60
C LEU A 38 -9.31 -0.19 11.64
N ASP A 39 -10.28 -0.70 12.39
CA ASP A 39 -10.15 -1.87 13.25
C ASP A 39 -10.88 -3.03 12.58
N GLY A 40 -10.17 -4.09 12.23
CA GLY A 40 -10.75 -5.15 11.44
C GLY A 40 -9.98 -6.47 11.47
N LYS A 41 -10.40 -7.37 10.60
CA LYS A 41 -9.79 -8.68 10.42
C LYS A 41 -9.25 -8.83 9.01
N ILE A 42 -8.05 -9.41 8.90
CA ILE A 42 -7.46 -9.72 7.60
C ILE A 42 -8.32 -10.75 6.89
N PHE A 43 -8.69 -10.44 5.65
CA PHE A 43 -9.27 -11.41 4.74
C PHE A 43 -8.19 -12.13 3.95
N GLN A 44 -7.29 -11.37 3.29
CA GLN A 44 -6.15 -11.94 2.57
C GLN A 44 -5.05 -10.91 2.29
N LEU A 45 -3.82 -11.39 2.12
CA LEU A 45 -2.68 -10.65 1.63
C LEU A 45 -2.35 -11.09 0.21
N LEU A 46 -2.39 -10.16 -0.74
CA LEU A 46 -2.06 -10.35 -2.15
C LEU A 46 -0.68 -9.73 -2.43
N LEU A 47 0.38 -10.53 -2.36
CA LEU A 47 1.73 -10.08 -2.70
C LEU A 47 1.90 -10.00 -4.21
N ARG A 48 2.13 -8.79 -4.73
CA ARG A 48 2.25 -8.48 -6.16
C ARG A 48 3.28 -7.38 -6.40
N ASN A 49 3.69 -7.22 -7.65
CA ASN A 49 4.46 -6.09 -8.15
C ASN A 49 3.64 -5.35 -9.22
N PRO A 50 3.69 -4.04 -9.31
CA PRO A 50 4.47 -3.12 -8.48
C PRO A 50 3.90 -2.87 -7.08
N HIS A 51 2.61 -3.19 -6.83
CA HIS A 51 1.93 -2.97 -5.57
C HIS A 51 1.20 -4.22 -5.09
N SER A 52 1.36 -4.53 -3.80
CA SER A 52 0.60 -5.54 -3.08
C SER A 52 -0.70 -4.96 -2.52
N PHE A 53 -1.64 -5.82 -2.15
CA PHE A 53 -2.90 -5.42 -1.55
C PHE A 53 -3.19 -6.24 -0.31
N LEU A 54 -3.53 -5.55 0.77
CA LEU A 54 -4.07 -6.17 1.97
C LEU A 54 -5.58 -5.96 1.99
N GLN A 55 -6.35 -7.03 2.01
CA GLN A 55 -7.80 -6.95 2.15
C GLN A 55 -8.20 -7.27 3.59
N ILE A 56 -9.03 -6.41 4.16
CA ILE A 56 -9.56 -6.56 5.53
C ILE A 56 -11.07 -6.38 5.53
N ASP A 57 -11.75 -7.01 6.48
CA ASP A 57 -13.13 -6.74 6.81
C ASP A 57 -13.16 -5.81 8.04
N ALA A 58 -13.70 -4.62 7.86
CA ALA A 58 -13.80 -3.59 8.89
C ALA A 58 -15.06 -2.74 8.70
N LYS A 59 -15.55 -2.14 9.77
CA LYS A 59 -16.71 -1.24 9.72
C LYS A 59 -16.35 0.06 8.99
N ASP A 60 -17.27 0.54 8.18
CA ASP A 60 -17.21 1.85 7.58
C ASP A 60 -17.72 2.96 8.54
N LYS A 61 -17.77 4.19 8.05
CA LYS A 61 -18.26 5.35 8.81
C LYS A 61 -19.73 5.23 9.27
N ASN A 62 -20.52 4.37 8.61
CA ASN A 62 -21.93 4.11 8.94
C ASN A 62 -22.08 2.92 9.90
N GLY A 63 -20.99 2.26 10.29
CA GLY A 63 -20.98 1.07 11.14
C GLY A 63 -21.27 -0.23 10.39
N GLU A 64 -21.36 -0.20 9.06
CA GLU A 64 -21.58 -1.37 8.23
C GLU A 64 -20.26 -2.10 7.93
N MET A 65 -20.28 -3.42 8.00
CA MET A 65 -19.10 -4.25 7.68
C MET A 65 -18.83 -4.22 6.18
N GLN A 66 -17.64 -3.77 5.82
CA GLN A 66 -17.19 -3.65 4.44
C GLN A 66 -15.86 -4.34 4.23
N ARG A 67 -15.63 -4.82 3.00
CA ARG A 67 -14.33 -5.28 2.56
C ARG A 67 -13.51 -4.13 2.01
N TRP A 68 -12.44 -3.80 2.71
CA TRP A 68 -11.48 -2.78 2.32
C TRP A 68 -10.30 -3.38 1.58
N SER A 69 -9.84 -2.71 0.54
CA SER A 69 -8.65 -3.07 -0.22
C SER A 69 -7.57 -2.00 -0.04
N LEU A 70 -6.50 -2.36 0.64
CA LEU A 70 -5.43 -1.44 1.03
C LEU A 70 -4.22 -1.67 0.13
N GLU A 71 -3.90 -0.68 -0.68
CA GLU A 71 -2.73 -0.70 -1.54
C GLU A 71 -1.47 -0.54 -0.70
N TRP A 72 -0.48 -1.37 -0.96
CA TRP A 72 0.76 -1.45 -0.22
C TRP A 72 1.95 -1.51 -1.16
N ARG A 73 3.15 -1.65 -0.62
CA ARG A 73 4.40 -1.74 -1.40
C ARG A 73 4.45 -3.01 -2.24
N GLY A 74 5.33 -3.01 -3.24
CA GLY A 74 5.59 -4.20 -4.05
C GLY A 74 6.13 -5.37 -3.24
N SER A 75 5.86 -6.59 -3.69
CA SER A 75 6.23 -7.83 -3.01
C SER A 75 7.73 -7.93 -2.72
N GLY A 76 8.59 -7.42 -3.61
CA GLY A 76 10.04 -7.38 -3.39
C GLY A 76 10.45 -6.52 -2.21
N GLN A 77 9.87 -5.32 -2.08
CA GLN A 77 10.13 -4.41 -0.95
C GLN A 77 9.58 -4.98 0.37
N LEU A 78 8.39 -5.56 0.34
CA LEU A 78 7.80 -6.20 1.51
C LEU A 78 8.61 -7.41 1.96
N GLY A 79 9.12 -8.22 1.02
CA GLY A 79 10.01 -9.35 1.33
C GLY A 79 11.31 -8.93 1.99
N GLN A 80 11.90 -7.82 1.56
CA GLN A 80 13.10 -7.24 2.22
C GLN A 80 12.79 -6.75 3.64
N ALA A 81 11.57 -6.28 3.89
CA ALA A 81 11.08 -5.88 5.21
C ALA A 81 10.57 -7.08 6.05
N GLY A 82 10.76 -8.33 5.60
CA GLY A 82 10.35 -9.52 6.33
C GLY A 82 8.89 -9.93 6.16
N ILE A 83 8.11 -9.22 5.33
CA ILE A 83 6.72 -9.55 5.06
C ILE A 83 6.64 -10.64 3.99
N LYS A 84 6.21 -11.84 4.40
CA LYS A 84 6.04 -13.02 3.56
C LYS A 84 4.55 -13.41 3.51
N ARG A 85 4.21 -14.42 2.71
CA ARG A 85 2.84 -14.90 2.53
C ARG A 85 2.17 -15.35 3.83
N ASP A 86 2.94 -15.85 4.77
CA ASP A 86 2.49 -16.39 6.06
C ASP A 86 2.65 -15.41 7.22
N THR A 87 3.20 -14.22 6.98
CA THR A 87 3.38 -13.18 8.00
C THR A 87 2.05 -12.66 8.51
N LEU A 88 1.11 -12.42 7.60
CA LEU A 88 -0.24 -11.95 7.89
C LEU A 88 -1.24 -12.99 7.37
N LYS A 89 -2.10 -13.50 8.25
CA LYS A 89 -3.03 -14.59 7.95
C LYS A 89 -4.47 -14.10 7.97
N SER A 90 -5.32 -14.77 7.20
CA SER A 90 -6.77 -14.59 7.29
C SER A 90 -7.24 -14.79 8.74
N GLY A 91 -8.05 -13.86 9.23
CA GLY A 91 -8.57 -13.86 10.58
C GLY A 91 -7.70 -13.10 11.60
N ASP A 92 -6.47 -12.71 11.27
CA ASP A 92 -5.65 -11.85 12.14
C ASP A 92 -6.38 -10.53 12.41
N GLU A 93 -6.52 -10.16 13.68
CA GLU A 93 -7.10 -8.88 14.08
C GLU A 93 -6.04 -7.79 14.03
N VAL A 94 -6.36 -6.72 13.32
CA VAL A 94 -5.42 -5.63 13.04
C VAL A 94 -6.05 -4.26 13.23
N VAL A 95 -5.23 -3.29 13.60
CA VAL A 95 -5.53 -1.87 13.50
C VAL A 95 -4.67 -1.28 12.41
N ILE A 96 -5.28 -0.58 11.48
CA ILE A 96 -4.63 -0.04 10.28
C ILE A 96 -4.89 1.46 10.18
N THR A 97 -3.88 2.23 9.78
CA THR A 97 -4.08 3.58 9.28
C THR A 97 -3.82 3.62 7.78
N MET A 98 -4.61 4.41 7.08
CA MET A 98 -4.52 4.54 5.62
C MET A 98 -4.86 5.96 5.15
N ASN A 99 -4.40 6.33 3.97
CA ASN A 99 -4.93 7.45 3.22
C ASN A 99 -6.12 6.96 2.38
N PRO A 100 -7.33 7.53 2.53
CA PRO A 100 -8.52 7.04 1.85
C PRO A 100 -8.52 7.37 0.36
N SER A 101 -9.31 6.62 -0.41
CA SER A 101 -9.57 6.91 -1.82
C SER A 101 -10.23 8.29 -1.98
N ARG A 102 -9.87 8.99 -3.06
CA ARG A 102 -10.54 10.24 -3.48
C ARG A 102 -11.96 9.98 -4.01
N THR A 103 -12.24 8.76 -4.44
CA THR A 103 -13.57 8.36 -4.87
C THR A 103 -14.46 8.17 -3.65
N LYS A 104 -15.59 8.90 -3.61
CA LYS A 104 -16.55 8.82 -2.50
C LYS A 104 -17.09 7.40 -2.38
N ASP A 105 -17.24 6.93 -1.14
CA ASP A 105 -17.79 5.61 -0.78
C ASP A 105 -17.03 4.41 -1.38
N ASP A 106 -15.78 4.65 -1.80
CA ASP A 106 -14.86 3.61 -2.25
C ASP A 106 -14.09 3.04 -1.04
N HIS A 107 -14.25 1.75 -0.78
CA HIS A 107 -13.58 1.06 0.33
C HIS A 107 -12.14 0.67 -0.04
N ARG A 108 -11.34 1.66 -0.46
CA ARG A 108 -9.92 1.53 -0.78
C ARG A 108 -9.10 2.60 -0.09
N GLY A 109 -7.82 2.29 0.12
CA GLY A 109 -6.87 3.24 0.66
C GLY A 109 -5.43 2.83 0.41
N ALA A 110 -4.49 3.77 0.62
CA ALA A 110 -3.07 3.49 0.67
C ALA A 110 -2.68 3.19 2.12
N LEU A 111 -2.17 1.98 2.39
CA LEU A 111 -1.78 1.53 3.73
C LEU A 111 -0.61 2.35 4.25
N LYS A 112 -0.73 2.89 5.45
CA LYS A 112 0.32 3.64 6.15
C LYS A 112 0.93 2.86 7.29
N THR A 113 0.10 2.35 8.19
CA THR A 113 0.54 1.56 9.34
C THR A 113 -0.34 0.34 9.54
N LEU A 114 0.22 -0.69 10.14
CA LEU A 114 -0.50 -1.90 10.52
C LEU A 114 0.01 -2.38 11.88
N HIS A 115 -0.91 -2.75 12.77
CA HIS A 115 -0.61 -3.41 14.02
C HIS A 115 -1.50 -4.62 14.20
N ARG A 116 -0.90 -5.80 14.41
CA ARG A 116 -1.63 -7.02 14.77
C ARG A 116 -1.80 -7.13 16.28
N LYS A 117 -3.04 -7.31 16.72
CA LYS A 117 -3.37 -7.28 18.14
C LYS A 117 -2.81 -8.48 18.94
N SER A 118 -2.67 -9.65 18.31
CA SER A 118 -2.33 -10.91 18.99
C SER A 118 -0.91 -10.94 19.54
N ASP A 119 0.06 -10.32 18.87
CA ASP A 119 1.49 -10.41 19.21
C ASP A 119 2.22 -9.06 19.13
N GLY A 120 1.50 -7.97 18.78
CA GLY A 120 2.07 -6.65 18.64
C GLY A 120 2.92 -6.45 17.37
N PHE A 121 2.91 -7.41 16.42
CA PHE A 121 3.56 -7.22 15.15
C PHE A 121 3.09 -5.93 14.49
N GLY A 122 4.02 -5.09 14.05
CA GLY A 122 3.70 -3.82 13.45
C GLY A 122 4.53 -3.52 12.21
N TRP A 123 3.99 -2.63 11.37
CA TRP A 123 4.66 -2.08 10.21
C TRP A 123 4.28 -0.61 10.03
N GLY A 124 5.26 0.23 9.66
CA GLY A 124 4.99 1.61 9.22
C GLY A 124 4.75 2.62 10.36
N THR A 125 5.13 2.35 11.59
CA THR A 125 5.13 3.38 12.66
C THR A 125 6.11 4.50 12.35
N ARG A 126 7.19 4.16 11.61
CA ARG A 126 8.03 5.09 10.86
C ARG A 126 8.11 4.59 9.43
N PRO A 127 8.36 5.45 8.42
CA PRO A 127 8.43 5.02 7.03
C PRO A 127 9.42 3.86 6.86
N GLY A 128 8.92 2.69 6.48
CA GLY A 128 9.73 1.49 6.24
C GLY A 128 10.14 0.69 7.47
N GLU A 129 9.65 1.02 8.66
CA GLU A 129 9.91 0.29 9.89
C GLU A 129 8.99 -0.93 10.01
N VAL A 130 9.58 -2.07 10.37
CA VAL A 130 8.88 -3.27 10.85
C VAL A 130 9.14 -3.34 12.34
N ILE A 131 8.10 -3.39 13.14
CA ILE A 131 8.18 -3.57 14.59
C ILE A 131 7.83 -5.03 14.87
N GLU A 132 8.78 -5.74 15.48
CA GLU A 132 8.56 -7.07 16.01
C GLU A 132 7.84 -7.04 17.37
#